data_37a52c3c562fdffe56030faf8fe35553
#
_entry.id   37a52c3c562fdffe56030faf8fe35553
#
_cell.length_a   1.000
_cell.length_b   1.000
_cell.length_c   1.000
_cell.angle_alpha   90.00
_cell.angle_beta   90.00
_cell.angle_gamma   90.00
#
_symmetry.space_group_name_H-M   'P 1'
#
loop_
_entity.id
_entity.type
_entity.pdbx_description
1 polymer ?
#
loop_
_entity_poly.entity_id
_entity_poly.type
_entity_poly.pdbx_seq_one_letter_code
_entity_poly.pdbx_strand_id
1 'polypeptide(L)'
;MFRKPDGIILPNSGYKNLVVYKKSDVLYQGTVVFCQRFLPPYGDRTVDQMTQAARSCKQNIVEGSSVAATSLETQIKLTNVARASLAELLEDYLDYLKAHGDMEWSIDDTRKNNARDFARSHADWNDWKPVFISCPAETFCNLMIVLIQQCRYLLDRILAWQEQNFKENGGIRERMHTARAENRCENWDKILYSMLELATTPADLESRLATLCEFARRSAESIKNRKGWKR
;
A
#
# COMPACT_ATOMS: atom_id res chain seq x y z
N MET A 1 14.29 3.62 17.34
CA MET A 1 14.61 4.83 16.56
C MET A 1 14.69 4.41 15.10
N PHE A 2 13.63 4.60 14.30
CA PHE A 2 13.64 4.22 12.90
C PHE A 2 14.43 5.28 12.13
N ARG A 3 15.53 4.84 11.48
CA ARG A 3 16.34 5.70 10.61
C ARG A 3 15.46 6.19 9.46
N LYS A 4 15.34 7.49 9.24
CA LYS A 4 14.74 8.04 8.01
C LYS A 4 15.53 7.49 6.83
N PRO A 5 14.90 6.91 5.82
CA PRO A 5 15.61 6.42 4.65
C PRO A 5 16.22 7.61 3.90
N ASP A 6 17.52 7.57 3.69
CA ASP A 6 18.29 8.57 2.95
C ASP A 6 18.01 8.42 1.44
N GLY A 7 16.89 8.97 0.95
CA GLY A 7 16.59 8.96 -0.48
C GLY A 7 15.18 9.44 -0.83
N ILE A 8 15.02 9.98 -2.04
CA ILE A 8 13.73 10.41 -2.59
C ILE A 8 12.84 9.19 -2.86
N ILE A 9 13.43 8.09 -3.31
CA ILE A 9 12.77 6.82 -3.60
C ILE A 9 13.07 5.86 -2.45
N LEU A 10 12.02 5.39 -1.77
CA LEU A 10 12.15 4.44 -0.68
C LEU A 10 12.46 3.03 -1.21
N PRO A 11 13.23 2.20 -0.48
CA PRO A 11 13.46 0.82 -0.88
C PRO A 11 12.14 0.04 -0.94
N ASN A 12 11.95 -0.75 -2.00
CA ASN A 12 10.76 -1.59 -2.16
C ASN A 12 10.82 -2.76 -1.17
N SER A 13 9.91 -2.81 -0.22
CA SER A 13 9.76 -3.97 0.67
C SER A 13 9.11 -5.09 -0.11
N GLY A 14 9.81 -6.24 -0.25
CA GLY A 14 9.30 -7.38 -0.99
C GLY A 14 7.91 -7.82 -0.50
N TYR A 15 6.87 -7.61 -1.30
CA TYR A 15 5.47 -7.91 -0.96
C TYR A 15 5.24 -9.38 -0.54
N LYS A 16 6.07 -10.30 -1.02
CA LYS A 16 5.98 -11.74 -0.71
C LYS A 16 6.08 -12.06 0.78
N ASN A 17 6.75 -11.19 1.55
CA ASN A 17 6.90 -11.34 3.00
C ASN A 17 5.72 -10.74 3.79
N LEU A 18 4.82 -10.02 3.14
CA LEU A 18 3.65 -9.45 3.81
C LEU A 18 2.64 -10.54 4.14
N VAL A 19 2.24 -10.63 5.40
CA VAL A 19 1.21 -11.59 5.86
C VAL A 19 -0.09 -11.39 5.09
N VAL A 20 -0.48 -10.14 4.80
CA VAL A 20 -1.68 -9.83 4.02
C VAL A 20 -1.60 -10.37 2.59
N TYR A 21 -0.42 -10.34 1.95
CA TYR A 21 -0.23 -10.95 0.64
C TYR A 21 -0.39 -12.47 0.70
N LYS A 22 0.28 -13.13 1.64
CA LYS A 22 0.17 -14.59 1.81
C LYS A 22 -1.28 -15.03 2.02
N LYS A 23 -2.02 -14.33 2.90
CA LYS A 23 -3.45 -14.59 3.10
C LYS A 23 -4.30 -14.33 1.86
N SER A 24 -4.01 -13.28 1.10
CA SER A 24 -4.71 -13.02 -0.17
C SER A 24 -4.42 -14.09 -1.23
N ASP A 25 -3.23 -14.69 -1.20
CA ASP A 25 -2.91 -15.84 -2.05
C ASP A 25 -3.71 -17.08 -1.64
N VAL A 26 -3.83 -17.37 -0.34
CA VAL A 26 -4.71 -18.46 0.17
C VAL A 26 -6.15 -18.20 -0.24
N LEU A 27 -6.66 -16.98 -0.12
CA LEU A 27 -8.01 -16.61 -0.55
C LEU A 27 -8.21 -16.85 -2.06
N TYR A 28 -7.27 -16.44 -2.89
CA TYR A 28 -7.35 -16.66 -4.33
C TYR A 28 -7.35 -18.16 -4.70
N GLN A 29 -6.39 -18.93 -4.18
CA GLN A 29 -6.30 -20.37 -4.43
C GLN A 29 -7.53 -21.12 -3.87
N GLY A 30 -7.95 -20.75 -2.66
CA GLY A 30 -9.17 -21.31 -2.04
C GLY A 30 -10.41 -21.03 -2.87
N THR A 31 -10.58 -19.80 -3.38
CA THR A 31 -11.72 -19.45 -4.25
C THR A 31 -11.72 -20.27 -5.54
N VAL A 32 -10.57 -20.47 -6.17
CA VAL A 32 -10.46 -21.33 -7.36
C VAL A 32 -10.90 -22.77 -7.04
N VAL A 33 -10.43 -23.34 -5.91
CA VAL A 33 -10.81 -24.68 -5.46
C VAL A 33 -12.30 -24.74 -5.13
N PHE A 34 -12.86 -23.73 -4.47
CA PHE A 34 -14.27 -23.64 -4.16
C PHE A 34 -15.13 -23.67 -5.42
N CYS A 35 -14.83 -22.81 -6.39
CA CYS A 35 -15.55 -22.75 -7.65
C CYS A 35 -15.53 -24.10 -8.41
N GLN A 36 -14.36 -24.76 -8.43
CA GLN A 36 -14.20 -26.07 -9.09
C GLN A 36 -15.01 -27.20 -8.41
N ARG A 37 -15.16 -27.12 -7.08
CA ARG A 37 -15.81 -28.18 -6.32
C ARG A 37 -17.31 -28.02 -6.18
N PHE A 38 -17.80 -26.80 -6.07
CA PHE A 38 -19.14 -26.54 -5.57
C PHE A 38 -20.02 -25.70 -6.53
N LEU A 39 -19.44 -25.09 -7.53
CA LEU A 39 -20.20 -24.31 -8.54
C LEU A 39 -20.30 -25.06 -9.87
N PRO A 40 -21.35 -24.80 -10.67
CA PRO A 40 -21.48 -25.38 -12.00
C PRO A 40 -20.27 -25.01 -12.88
N PRO A 41 -19.72 -25.98 -13.64
CA PRO A 41 -18.54 -25.73 -14.48
C PRO A 41 -18.78 -24.81 -15.68
N TYR A 42 -20.05 -24.61 -16.08
CA TYR A 42 -20.45 -23.79 -17.23
C TYR A 42 -21.69 -22.95 -16.93
N GLY A 43 -21.73 -21.75 -17.49
CA GLY A 43 -22.92 -20.90 -17.50
C GLY A 43 -23.17 -20.08 -16.23
N ASP A 44 -22.40 -20.26 -15.19
CA ASP A 44 -22.52 -19.49 -13.96
C ASP A 44 -21.46 -18.37 -13.91
N ARG A 45 -21.92 -17.12 -13.99
CA ARG A 45 -21.06 -15.93 -13.91
C ARG A 45 -20.46 -15.73 -12.53
N THR A 46 -21.00 -16.38 -11.49
CA THR A 46 -20.49 -16.30 -10.11
C THR A 46 -19.06 -16.83 -10.03
N VAL A 47 -18.72 -17.88 -10.81
CA VAL A 47 -17.34 -18.40 -10.91
C VAL A 47 -16.34 -17.31 -11.31
N ASP A 48 -16.68 -16.57 -12.36
CA ASP A 48 -15.83 -15.49 -12.87
C ASP A 48 -15.75 -14.32 -11.87
N GLN A 49 -16.89 -13.95 -11.28
CA GLN A 49 -16.97 -12.83 -10.31
C GLN A 49 -16.16 -13.12 -9.05
N MET A 50 -16.37 -14.27 -8.41
CA MET A 50 -15.61 -14.68 -7.22
C MET A 50 -14.11 -14.78 -7.50
N THR A 51 -13.73 -15.43 -8.59
CA THR A 51 -12.33 -15.58 -8.99
C THR A 51 -11.70 -14.23 -9.28
N GLN A 52 -12.42 -13.33 -9.96
CA GLN A 52 -11.94 -11.97 -10.24
C GLN A 52 -11.82 -11.13 -8.98
N ALA A 53 -12.77 -11.19 -8.06
CA ALA A 53 -12.70 -10.48 -6.77
C ALA A 53 -11.48 -10.93 -5.94
N ALA A 54 -11.28 -12.25 -5.79
CA ALA A 54 -10.13 -12.79 -5.09
C ALA A 54 -8.79 -12.41 -5.75
N ARG A 55 -8.73 -12.49 -7.10
CA ARG A 55 -7.56 -12.10 -7.88
C ARG A 55 -7.28 -10.60 -7.77
N SER A 56 -8.31 -9.76 -7.85
CA SER A 56 -8.21 -8.30 -7.75
C SER A 56 -7.62 -7.89 -6.39
N CYS A 57 -8.09 -8.46 -5.28
CA CYS A 57 -7.51 -8.22 -3.96
C CYS A 57 -6.01 -8.49 -3.96
N LYS A 58 -5.58 -9.69 -4.38
CA LYS A 58 -4.17 -10.09 -4.41
C LYS A 58 -3.32 -9.17 -5.28
N GLN A 59 -3.78 -8.85 -6.50
CA GLN A 59 -3.03 -8.00 -7.44
C GLN A 59 -2.89 -6.57 -6.94
N ASN A 60 -3.93 -5.98 -6.36
CA ASN A 60 -3.85 -4.64 -5.82
C ASN A 60 -2.88 -4.53 -4.62
N ILE A 61 -2.71 -5.59 -3.82
CA ILE A 61 -1.68 -5.65 -2.77
C ILE A 61 -0.28 -5.65 -3.40
N VAL A 62 -0.05 -6.41 -4.47
CA VAL A 62 1.23 -6.45 -5.19
C VAL A 62 1.56 -5.09 -5.81
N GLU A 63 0.62 -4.52 -6.56
CA GLU A 63 0.78 -3.22 -7.21
C GLU A 63 0.98 -2.11 -6.19
N GLY A 64 0.17 -2.08 -5.12
CA GLY A 64 0.31 -1.12 -4.03
C GLY A 64 1.70 -1.17 -3.37
N SER A 65 2.22 -2.37 -3.14
CA SER A 65 3.59 -2.55 -2.64
C SER A 65 4.64 -2.05 -3.64
N SER A 66 4.43 -2.28 -4.93
CA SER A 66 5.37 -1.87 -5.98
C SER A 66 5.46 -0.35 -6.15
N VAL A 67 4.33 0.36 -6.01
CA VAL A 67 4.28 1.83 -6.15
C VAL A 67 4.56 2.58 -4.85
N ALA A 68 4.67 1.88 -3.72
CA ALA A 68 4.91 2.48 -2.40
C ALA A 68 6.12 3.43 -2.35
N ALA A 69 7.17 3.10 -3.10
CA ALA A 69 8.39 3.89 -3.19
C ALA A 69 8.19 5.24 -3.89
N THR A 70 7.23 5.32 -4.83
CA THR A 70 7.06 6.48 -5.72
C THR A 70 5.77 7.25 -5.47
N SER A 71 4.70 6.60 -5.02
CA SER A 71 3.40 7.25 -4.82
C SER A 71 2.61 6.62 -3.68
N LEU A 72 2.70 7.24 -2.51
CA LEU A 72 1.92 6.82 -1.34
C LEU A 72 0.41 7.01 -1.56
N GLU A 73 0.01 8.05 -2.31
CA GLU A 73 -1.40 8.26 -2.67
C GLU A 73 -1.94 7.08 -3.51
N THR A 74 -1.19 6.64 -4.51
CA THR A 74 -1.58 5.48 -5.33
C THR A 74 -1.59 4.20 -4.51
N GLN A 75 -0.64 4.02 -3.59
CA GLN A 75 -0.61 2.89 -2.67
C GLN A 75 -1.89 2.83 -1.82
N ILE A 76 -2.31 3.95 -1.23
CA ILE A 76 -3.56 4.05 -0.45
C ILE A 76 -4.77 3.67 -1.30
N LYS A 77 -4.87 4.19 -2.52
CA LYS A 77 -5.96 3.86 -3.46
C LYS A 77 -6.02 2.36 -3.76
N LEU A 78 -4.88 1.74 -4.08
CA LEU A 78 -4.81 0.31 -4.38
C LEU A 78 -5.13 -0.56 -3.17
N THR A 79 -4.70 -0.17 -1.96
CA THR A 79 -5.07 -0.85 -0.71
C THR A 79 -6.58 -0.79 -0.47
N ASN A 80 -7.23 0.35 -0.77
CA ASN A 80 -8.68 0.49 -0.70
C ASN A 80 -9.40 -0.40 -1.73
N VAL A 81 -8.90 -0.50 -2.96
CA VAL A 81 -9.47 -1.39 -3.99
C VAL A 81 -9.34 -2.86 -3.56
N ALA A 82 -8.20 -3.26 -2.99
CA ALA A 82 -8.02 -4.60 -2.43
C ALA A 82 -9.08 -4.90 -1.35
N ARG A 83 -9.36 -3.93 -0.47
CA ARG A 83 -10.39 -4.06 0.58
C ARG A 83 -11.81 -4.16 0.02
N ALA A 84 -12.13 -3.38 -1.01
CA ALA A 84 -13.42 -3.45 -1.71
C ALA A 84 -13.64 -4.81 -2.37
N SER A 85 -12.63 -5.33 -3.06
CA SER A 85 -12.69 -6.67 -3.66
C SER A 85 -12.91 -7.79 -2.63
N LEU A 86 -12.38 -7.65 -1.40
CA LEU A 86 -12.68 -8.59 -0.31
C LEU A 86 -14.11 -8.45 0.21
N ALA A 87 -14.71 -7.27 0.12
CA ALA A 87 -16.12 -7.10 0.49
C ALA A 87 -17.03 -7.81 -0.52
N GLU A 88 -16.77 -7.66 -1.81
CA GLU A 88 -17.49 -8.39 -2.87
C GLU A 88 -17.38 -9.90 -2.66
N LEU A 89 -16.17 -10.42 -2.48
CA LEU A 89 -15.94 -11.85 -2.26
C LEU A 89 -16.63 -12.37 -0.97
N LEU A 90 -16.71 -11.55 0.06
CA LEU A 90 -17.42 -11.91 1.31
C LEU A 90 -18.91 -12.12 1.05
N GLU A 91 -19.54 -11.19 0.33
CA GLU A 91 -20.97 -11.30 -0.02
C GLU A 91 -21.24 -12.54 -0.87
N ASP A 92 -20.38 -12.86 -1.83
CA ASP A 92 -20.51 -14.07 -2.64
C ASP A 92 -20.55 -15.36 -1.79
N TYR A 93 -19.67 -15.47 -0.76
CA TYR A 93 -19.68 -16.62 0.15
C TYR A 93 -20.90 -16.64 1.07
N LEU A 94 -21.36 -15.49 1.55
CA LEU A 94 -22.57 -15.37 2.36
C LEU A 94 -23.81 -15.72 1.55
N ASP A 95 -23.91 -15.27 0.32
CA ASP A 95 -25.01 -15.59 -0.58
C ASP A 95 -25.03 -17.07 -0.95
N TYR A 96 -23.87 -17.69 -1.15
CA TYR A 96 -23.79 -19.13 -1.34
C TYR A 96 -24.37 -19.90 -0.15
N LEU A 97 -23.96 -19.60 1.09
CA LEU A 97 -24.50 -20.23 2.31
C LEU A 97 -26.01 -20.07 2.37
N LYS A 98 -26.49 -18.86 2.18
CA LYS A 98 -27.93 -18.55 2.22
C LYS A 98 -28.74 -19.31 1.16
N ALA A 99 -28.21 -19.40 -0.06
CA ALA A 99 -28.87 -20.12 -1.16
C ALA A 99 -28.98 -21.61 -0.90
N HIS A 100 -28.08 -22.19 -0.09
CA HIS A 100 -28.08 -23.63 0.26
C HIS A 100 -28.72 -23.93 1.63
N GLY A 101 -29.28 -22.91 2.30
CA GLY A 101 -29.88 -23.09 3.64
C GLY A 101 -28.86 -23.26 4.77
N ASP A 102 -27.59 -22.97 4.48
CA ASP A 102 -26.50 -22.98 5.46
C ASP A 102 -26.35 -21.61 6.11
N MET A 103 -25.61 -21.54 7.23
CA MET A 103 -25.43 -20.31 7.99
C MET A 103 -23.96 -19.98 8.25
N GLU A 104 -23.67 -18.69 8.34
CA GLU A 104 -22.40 -18.23 8.91
C GLU A 104 -22.28 -18.68 10.36
N TRP A 105 -21.13 -19.20 10.76
CA TRP A 105 -20.87 -19.54 12.16
C TRP A 105 -20.98 -18.32 13.06
N SER A 106 -21.71 -18.44 14.14
CA SER A 106 -21.88 -17.37 15.11
C SER A 106 -20.54 -16.97 15.75
N ILE A 107 -20.52 -15.81 16.40
CA ILE A 107 -19.29 -15.29 17.02
C ILE A 107 -18.77 -16.22 18.14
N ASP A 108 -19.68 -16.92 18.81
CA ASP A 108 -19.39 -17.83 19.93
C ASP A 108 -19.17 -19.28 19.47
N ASP A 109 -19.27 -19.56 18.18
CA ASP A 109 -19.06 -20.89 17.64
C ASP A 109 -17.59 -21.33 17.82
N THR A 110 -17.40 -22.47 18.49
CA THR A 110 -16.06 -23.03 18.71
C THR A 110 -15.32 -23.29 17.39
N ARG A 111 -16.04 -23.70 16.33
CA ARG A 111 -15.46 -23.91 14.99
C ARG A 111 -14.87 -22.60 14.44
N LYS A 112 -15.59 -21.49 14.60
CA LYS A 112 -15.14 -20.16 14.17
C LYS A 112 -13.90 -19.71 14.94
N ASN A 113 -13.86 -19.95 16.24
CA ASN A 113 -12.71 -19.60 17.09
C ASN A 113 -11.47 -20.42 16.71
N ASN A 114 -11.62 -21.74 16.53
CA ASN A 114 -10.54 -22.62 16.08
C ASN A 114 -10.02 -22.20 14.69
N ALA A 115 -10.91 -21.84 13.76
CA ALA A 115 -10.56 -21.36 12.45
C ALA A 115 -9.78 -20.03 12.50
N ARG A 116 -10.17 -19.10 13.40
CA ARG A 116 -9.45 -17.83 13.62
C ARG A 116 -8.04 -18.07 14.15
N ASP A 117 -7.87 -18.99 15.08
CA ASP A 117 -6.56 -19.29 15.66
C ASP A 117 -5.66 -20.02 14.65
N PHE A 118 -6.21 -20.97 13.92
CA PHE A 118 -5.50 -21.61 12.79
C PHE A 118 -5.07 -20.58 11.75
N ALA A 119 -5.99 -19.71 11.35
CA ALA A 119 -5.69 -18.67 10.38
C ALA A 119 -4.64 -17.64 10.87
N ARG A 120 -4.50 -17.40 12.18
CA ARG A 120 -3.45 -16.52 12.73
C ARG A 120 -2.05 -17.10 12.58
N SER A 121 -1.92 -18.41 12.76
CA SER A 121 -0.62 -19.12 12.74
C SER A 121 -0.24 -19.65 11.35
N HIS A 122 -1.20 -19.83 10.45
CA HIS A 122 -1.01 -20.43 9.13
C HIS A 122 -1.40 -19.44 8.02
N ALA A 123 -0.42 -18.92 7.34
CA ALA A 123 -0.62 -17.92 6.28
C ALA A 123 -0.34 -18.44 4.87
N ASP A 124 0.23 -19.64 4.73
CA ASP A 124 0.66 -20.19 3.45
C ASP A 124 -0.36 -21.17 2.86
N TRP A 125 -0.50 -21.20 1.55
CA TRP A 125 -1.44 -22.08 0.85
C TRP A 125 -1.27 -23.56 1.21
N ASN A 126 -0.04 -24.03 1.41
CA ASN A 126 0.23 -25.45 1.72
C ASN A 126 -0.42 -25.91 3.02
N ASP A 127 -0.62 -25.01 3.98
CA ASP A 127 -1.29 -25.32 5.25
C ASP A 127 -2.81 -25.50 5.07
N TRP A 128 -3.40 -24.74 4.17
CA TRP A 128 -4.84 -24.70 3.91
C TRP A 128 -5.33 -25.72 2.87
N LYS A 129 -4.48 -26.05 1.90
CA LYS A 129 -4.83 -26.95 0.81
C LYS A 129 -5.46 -28.27 1.27
N PRO A 130 -4.91 -29.01 2.25
CA PRO A 130 -5.50 -30.27 2.72
C PRO A 130 -6.91 -30.10 3.29
N VAL A 131 -7.13 -29.00 4.02
CA VAL A 131 -8.46 -28.68 4.61
C VAL A 131 -9.46 -28.39 3.50
N PHE A 132 -9.11 -27.51 2.54
CA PHE A 132 -9.99 -27.11 1.47
C PHE A 132 -10.33 -28.22 0.47
N ILE A 133 -9.49 -29.23 0.34
CA ILE A 133 -9.79 -30.39 -0.52
C ILE A 133 -10.82 -31.32 0.13
N SER A 134 -10.84 -31.42 1.46
CA SER A 134 -11.62 -32.45 2.17
C SER A 134 -12.91 -31.94 2.82
N CYS A 135 -12.98 -30.65 3.19
CA CYS A 135 -14.13 -30.12 3.94
C CYS A 135 -15.40 -29.98 3.06
N PRO A 136 -16.61 -30.07 3.66
CA PRO A 136 -17.87 -29.77 3.00
C PRO A 136 -18.03 -28.30 2.69
N ALA A 137 -18.98 -27.93 1.80
CA ALA A 137 -19.19 -26.58 1.30
C ALA A 137 -19.47 -25.56 2.42
N GLU A 138 -20.35 -25.87 3.38
CA GLU A 138 -20.64 -24.99 4.55
C GLU A 138 -19.37 -24.65 5.31
N THR A 139 -18.56 -25.65 5.63
CA THR A 139 -17.30 -25.46 6.36
C THR A 139 -16.33 -24.65 5.53
N PHE A 140 -16.23 -24.93 4.22
CA PHE A 140 -15.36 -24.19 3.31
C PHE A 140 -15.70 -22.69 3.29
N CYS A 141 -16.99 -22.36 3.08
CA CYS A 141 -17.46 -20.96 3.06
C CYS A 141 -17.11 -20.26 4.38
N ASN A 142 -17.38 -20.90 5.51
CA ASN A 142 -17.10 -20.32 6.83
C ASN A 142 -15.59 -20.10 7.07
N LEU A 143 -14.73 -20.99 6.61
CA LEU A 143 -13.27 -20.81 6.67
C LEU A 143 -12.82 -19.64 5.79
N MET A 144 -13.37 -19.51 4.59
CA MET A 144 -13.09 -18.38 3.70
C MET A 144 -13.56 -17.05 4.29
N ILE A 145 -14.74 -17.01 4.90
CA ILE A 145 -15.26 -15.84 5.60
C ILE A 145 -14.30 -15.41 6.72
N VAL A 146 -13.81 -16.34 7.53
CA VAL A 146 -12.81 -16.05 8.59
C VAL A 146 -11.52 -15.48 8.00
N LEU A 147 -11.01 -16.05 6.92
CA LEU A 147 -9.81 -15.57 6.24
C LEU A 147 -10.02 -14.17 5.64
N ILE A 148 -11.17 -13.93 5.00
CA ILE A 148 -11.52 -12.62 4.43
C ILE A 148 -11.57 -11.56 5.55
N GLN A 149 -12.23 -11.86 6.67
CA GLN A 149 -12.31 -10.94 7.81
C GLN A 149 -10.92 -10.60 8.37
N GLN A 150 -10.02 -11.58 8.50
CA GLN A 150 -8.64 -11.33 8.93
C GLN A 150 -7.85 -10.50 7.91
N CYS A 151 -7.99 -10.80 6.63
CA CYS A 151 -7.30 -10.06 5.58
C CYS A 151 -7.77 -8.60 5.52
N ARG A 152 -9.09 -8.35 5.66
CA ARG A 152 -9.66 -7.00 5.76
C ARG A 152 -9.11 -6.24 6.97
N TYR A 153 -9.07 -6.86 8.12
CA TYR A 153 -8.48 -6.26 9.32
C TYR A 153 -7.01 -5.84 9.11
N LEU A 154 -6.22 -6.69 8.45
CA LEU A 154 -4.82 -6.35 8.12
C LEU A 154 -4.73 -5.18 7.13
N LEU A 155 -5.61 -5.14 6.13
CA LEU A 155 -5.67 -4.01 5.17
C LEU A 155 -6.09 -2.71 5.86
N ASP A 156 -7.04 -2.74 6.78
CA ASP A 156 -7.43 -1.57 7.56
C ASP A 156 -6.27 -1.02 8.40
N ARG A 157 -5.47 -1.89 9.01
CA ARG A 157 -4.26 -1.48 9.72
C ARG A 157 -3.19 -0.89 8.81
N ILE A 158 -3.03 -1.47 7.62
CA ILE A 158 -2.10 -0.93 6.60
C ILE A 158 -2.57 0.45 6.16
N LEU A 159 -3.86 0.65 5.89
CA LEU A 159 -4.42 1.94 5.51
C LEU A 159 -4.20 3.00 6.59
N ALA A 160 -4.48 2.67 7.86
CA ALA A 160 -4.25 3.59 8.96
C ALA A 160 -2.76 4.00 9.08
N TRP A 161 -1.84 3.05 8.90
CA TRP A 161 -0.41 3.34 8.87
C TRP A 161 -0.01 4.20 7.65
N GLN A 162 -0.55 3.90 6.47
CA GLN A 162 -0.29 4.66 5.25
C GLN A 162 -0.79 6.11 5.38
N GLU A 163 -1.98 6.30 5.94
CA GLU A 163 -2.57 7.61 6.20
C GLU A 163 -1.71 8.43 7.17
N GLN A 164 -1.28 7.81 8.26
CA GLN A 164 -0.40 8.46 9.23
C GLN A 164 0.94 8.84 8.59
N ASN A 165 1.54 7.93 7.85
CA ASN A 165 2.80 8.17 7.14
C ASN A 165 2.67 9.30 6.10
N PHE A 166 1.52 9.40 5.42
CA PHE A 166 1.26 10.47 4.47
C PHE A 166 1.17 11.83 5.17
N LYS A 167 0.50 11.90 6.34
CA LYS A 167 0.38 13.13 7.14
C LYS A 167 1.74 13.60 7.68
N GLU A 168 2.59 12.68 8.12
CA GLU A 168 3.88 13.00 8.73
C GLU A 168 4.97 13.33 7.73
N ASN A 169 5.05 12.59 6.63
CA ASN A 169 6.17 12.64 5.69
C ASN A 169 5.81 13.23 4.32
N GLY A 170 4.53 13.53 4.09
CA GLY A 170 4.03 14.01 2.81
C GLY A 170 4.18 12.99 1.68
N GLY A 171 3.87 13.43 0.46
CA GLY A 171 4.05 12.63 -0.75
C GLY A 171 5.42 12.81 -1.40
N ILE A 172 5.60 12.18 -2.57
CA ILE A 172 6.85 12.30 -3.33
C ILE A 172 7.14 13.76 -3.76
N ARG A 173 6.09 14.55 -4.02
CA ARG A 173 6.24 15.95 -4.47
C ARG A 173 6.88 16.81 -3.39
N GLU A 174 6.43 16.66 -2.12
CA GLU A 174 6.99 17.34 -0.96
C GLU A 174 8.44 16.92 -0.74
N ARG A 175 8.73 15.63 -0.78
CA ARG A 175 10.12 15.11 -0.64
C ARG A 175 11.04 15.62 -1.74
N MET A 176 10.58 15.64 -3.00
CA MET A 176 11.33 16.21 -4.12
C MET A 176 11.55 17.72 -3.98
N HIS A 177 10.55 18.44 -3.45
CA HIS A 177 10.69 19.87 -3.19
C HIS A 177 11.73 20.15 -2.11
N THR A 178 11.66 19.40 -1.00
CA THR A 178 12.62 19.50 0.10
C THR A 178 14.04 19.17 -0.38
N ALA A 179 14.24 18.05 -1.07
CA ALA A 179 15.55 17.67 -1.60
C ALA A 179 16.13 18.69 -2.59
N ARG A 180 15.29 19.34 -3.42
CA ARG A 180 15.71 20.43 -4.30
C ARG A 180 16.06 21.70 -3.54
N ALA A 181 15.37 21.97 -2.43
CA ALA A 181 15.68 23.12 -1.60
C ALA A 181 17.00 22.91 -0.85
N GLU A 182 17.21 21.73 -0.26
CA GLU A 182 18.47 21.35 0.39
C GLU A 182 19.66 21.42 -0.56
N ASN A 183 19.55 20.83 -1.76
CA ASN A 183 20.61 20.91 -2.78
C ASN A 183 20.91 22.36 -3.20
N ARG A 184 19.91 23.23 -3.27
CA ARG A 184 20.12 24.65 -3.53
C ARG A 184 20.86 25.34 -2.41
N CYS A 185 20.54 25.06 -1.15
CA CYS A 185 21.26 25.59 0.01
C CYS A 185 22.72 25.15 -0.01
N GLU A 186 23.01 23.86 -0.19
CA GLU A 186 24.37 23.34 -0.30
C GLU A 186 25.18 23.98 -1.43
N ASN A 187 24.55 24.23 -2.60
CA ASN A 187 25.21 24.92 -3.70
C ASN A 187 25.50 26.39 -3.37
N TRP A 188 24.60 27.07 -2.65
CA TRP A 188 24.84 28.43 -2.19
C TRP A 188 26.00 28.49 -1.18
N ASP A 189 26.07 27.56 -0.25
CA ASP A 189 27.17 27.46 0.70
C ASP A 189 28.51 27.26 -0.03
N LYS A 190 28.56 26.35 -1.00
CA LYS A 190 29.76 26.14 -1.82
C LYS A 190 30.19 27.40 -2.60
N ILE A 191 29.22 28.12 -3.17
CA ILE A 191 29.50 29.38 -3.89
C ILE A 191 30.01 30.44 -2.90
N LEU A 192 29.40 30.55 -1.72
CA LEU A 192 29.82 31.50 -0.69
C LEU A 192 31.24 31.19 -0.21
N TYR A 193 31.53 29.93 0.12
CA TYR A 193 32.88 29.52 0.53
C TYR A 193 33.92 29.79 -0.55
N SER A 194 33.65 29.47 -1.82
CA SER A 194 34.57 29.73 -2.93
C SER A 194 34.82 31.21 -3.14
N MET A 195 33.82 32.06 -2.90
CA MET A 195 33.99 33.53 -2.97
C MET A 195 34.82 34.09 -1.82
N LEU A 196 34.64 33.53 -0.61
CA LEU A 196 35.42 33.89 0.58
C LEU A 196 36.89 33.49 0.38
N GLU A 197 37.16 32.28 -0.10
CA GLU A 197 38.52 31.80 -0.35
C GLU A 197 39.27 32.61 -1.43
N LEU A 198 38.54 33.13 -2.45
CA LEU A 198 39.10 33.90 -3.55
C LEU A 198 39.23 35.40 -3.25
N ALA A 199 38.69 35.88 -2.14
CA ALA A 199 38.77 37.30 -1.76
C ALA A 199 40.19 37.63 -1.25
N THR A 200 40.86 38.54 -1.91
CA THR A 200 42.23 38.94 -1.59
C THR A 200 42.31 40.18 -0.67
N THR A 201 41.23 40.98 -0.64
CA THR A 201 41.13 42.19 0.19
C THR A 201 39.71 42.36 0.74
N PRO A 202 39.50 43.12 1.84
CA PRO A 202 38.18 43.43 2.36
C PRO A 202 37.24 44.09 1.31
N ALA A 203 37.77 44.99 0.51
CA ALA A 203 36.99 45.67 -0.54
C ALA A 203 36.55 44.68 -1.68
N ASP A 204 37.40 43.73 -2.05
CA ASP A 204 37.08 42.67 -2.98
C ASP A 204 35.97 41.74 -2.42
N LEU A 205 36.04 41.45 -1.12
CA LEU A 205 35.01 40.67 -0.44
C LEU A 205 33.63 41.35 -0.44
N GLU A 206 33.60 42.67 -0.14
CA GLU A 206 32.36 43.46 -0.16
C GLU A 206 31.75 43.51 -1.53
N SER A 207 32.56 43.71 -2.59
CA SER A 207 32.12 43.71 -3.98
C SER A 207 31.51 42.37 -4.42
N ARG A 208 32.12 41.25 -4.02
CA ARG A 208 31.62 39.89 -4.31
C ARG A 208 30.33 39.58 -3.57
N LEU A 209 30.23 39.98 -2.30
CA LEU A 209 29.00 39.84 -1.52
C LEU A 209 27.85 40.67 -2.08
N ALA A 210 28.09 41.91 -2.54
CA ALA A 210 27.08 42.74 -3.19
C ALA A 210 26.55 42.09 -4.47
N THR A 211 27.43 41.51 -5.28
CA THR A 211 27.05 40.77 -6.49
C THR A 211 26.19 39.55 -6.19
N LEU A 212 26.52 38.80 -5.13
CA LEU A 212 25.71 37.66 -4.63
C LEU A 212 24.32 38.08 -4.17
N CYS A 213 24.23 39.16 -3.40
CA CYS A 213 22.97 39.68 -2.90
C CYS A 213 22.06 40.12 -4.07
N GLU A 214 22.61 40.75 -5.09
CA GLU A 214 21.84 41.13 -6.28
C GLU A 214 21.37 39.91 -7.07
N PHE A 215 22.22 38.90 -7.26
CA PHE A 215 21.83 37.65 -7.90
C PHE A 215 20.74 36.91 -7.13
N ALA A 216 20.87 36.83 -5.81
CA ALA A 216 19.85 36.21 -4.93
C ALA A 216 18.51 36.96 -5.04
N ARG A 217 18.51 38.29 -5.07
CA ARG A 217 17.31 39.11 -5.24
C ARG A 217 16.64 38.86 -6.59
N ARG A 218 17.38 38.85 -7.69
CA ARG A 218 16.86 38.55 -9.06
C ARG A 218 16.27 37.14 -9.13
N SER A 219 16.91 36.16 -8.49
CA SER A 219 16.41 34.79 -8.42
C SER A 219 15.09 34.71 -7.64
N ALA A 220 14.97 35.43 -6.52
CA ALA A 220 13.73 35.47 -5.71
C ALA A 220 12.57 36.15 -6.47
N GLU A 221 12.85 37.24 -7.23
CA GLU A 221 11.86 37.91 -8.06
C GLU A 221 11.37 36.99 -9.21
N SER A 222 12.27 36.27 -9.86
CA SER A 222 11.92 35.26 -10.86
C SER A 222 11.01 34.18 -10.35
N ILE A 223 11.21 33.73 -9.09
CA ILE A 223 10.36 32.73 -8.42
C ILE A 223 8.97 33.32 -8.09
N LYS A 224 8.91 34.57 -7.63
CA LYS A 224 7.64 35.26 -7.37
C LYS A 224 6.81 35.42 -8.66
N ASN A 225 7.44 35.80 -9.75
CA ASN A 225 6.77 35.97 -11.05
C ASN A 225 6.23 34.64 -11.61
N ARG A 226 6.93 33.52 -11.39
CA ARG A 226 6.42 32.19 -11.78
C ARG A 226 5.24 31.71 -10.93
N LYS A 227 5.12 32.13 -9.67
CA LYS A 227 3.95 31.82 -8.83
C LYS A 227 2.70 32.66 -9.17
N GLY A 228 2.86 33.81 -9.79
CA GLY A 228 1.75 34.66 -10.28
C GLY A 228 1.01 34.13 -11.50
N TRP A 229 1.49 33.09 -12.15
CA TRP A 229 0.90 32.49 -13.36
C TRP A 229 -0.07 31.30 -13.04
N LYS A 230 -0.40 31.09 -11.77
CA LYS A 230 -1.40 30.10 -11.34
C LYS A 230 -2.52 30.80 -10.55
N ARG A 231 -3.30 31.62 -11.25
CA ARG A 231 -4.66 31.98 -10.87
C ARG A 231 -5.57 31.79 -12.06
#